data_8e9ba8f47b8763a7294b44e2f2ce5787
#
_entry.id   8e9ba8f47b8763a7294b44e2f2ce5787
#
_cell.length_a   1.000
_cell.length_b   1.000
_cell.length_c   1.000
_cell.angle_alpha   90.00
_cell.angle_beta   90.00
_cell.angle_gamma   90.00
#
_symmetry.space_group_name_H-M   'P 1'
#
loop_
_entity.id
_entity.type
_entity.pdbx_description
1 polymer ?
#
loop_
_entity_poly.entity_id
_entity_poly.type
_entity_poly.pdbx_seq_one_letter_code
_entity_poly.pdbx_strand_id
1 'polypeptide(L)'
;MKIGVALGADYIPYKELFKISKLAESIGYNQISVPEIWGHDQVSTITTMLNLTEQITVSSGIMNMYSRTPALVAMTAASLAEMSKGRFILGLGLSGPRVVRGLHGRDFKKPITHTREFVKVVRDLLSYGRAELDSELLGKLSGFRLSFKPSYNVPIHIAALGPRNMKLTSEIADGWIPVFMSKESLSENIEKMRTTSPTNLENFEITPFILSAVGDDEKIKNLLRAHLGYYFGGMGTFYNEMLKRMGFESEADEIMNKFQKGDVNGAYAAITDEMLHKTCVFGEPSDMRDKLENYYKIGVTTPIISVPFRASPKIAMDTLMVFGKQ
;
A
#
# COMPACT_ATOMS: atom_id res chain seq x y z
N MET A 1 -10.63 13.50 11.09
CA MET A 1 -9.80 12.30 10.85
C MET A 1 -9.69 12.13 9.34
N LYS A 2 -8.47 11.83 8.83
CA LYS A 2 -8.26 11.58 7.40
C LYS A 2 -8.59 10.14 7.08
N ILE A 3 -9.22 9.88 5.93
CA ILE A 3 -9.50 8.52 5.43
C ILE A 3 -9.14 8.44 3.95
N GLY A 4 -8.67 7.30 3.51
CA GLY A 4 -8.36 7.02 2.11
C GLY A 4 -9.06 5.77 1.59
N VAL A 5 -8.99 5.59 0.28
CA VAL A 5 -9.51 4.41 -0.42
C VAL A 5 -8.49 3.89 -1.43
N ALA A 6 -8.38 2.57 -1.55
CA ALA A 6 -7.60 1.92 -2.60
C ALA A 6 -8.47 1.74 -3.85
N LEU A 7 -8.05 2.33 -4.97
CA LEU A 7 -8.76 2.24 -6.25
C LEU A 7 -7.78 1.85 -7.37
N GLY A 8 -8.03 0.70 -8.01
CA GLY A 8 -7.23 0.19 -9.12
C GLY A 8 -8.06 -0.25 -10.31
N ALA A 9 -7.50 -0.15 -11.51
CA ALA A 9 -8.18 -0.51 -12.75
C ALA A 9 -8.20 -2.02 -13.06
N ASP A 10 -7.60 -2.86 -12.22
CA ASP A 10 -7.49 -4.30 -12.48
C ASP A 10 -8.82 -5.04 -12.45
N TYR A 11 -9.79 -4.50 -11.68
CA TYR A 11 -11.10 -5.12 -11.48
C TYR A 11 -12.27 -4.16 -11.76
N ILE A 12 -11.96 -2.88 -12.02
CA ILE A 12 -12.95 -1.83 -12.27
C ILE A 12 -12.62 -1.18 -13.61
N PRO A 13 -13.55 -1.17 -14.59
CA PRO A 13 -13.33 -0.46 -15.86
C PRO A 13 -12.99 1.01 -15.62
N TYR A 14 -12.05 1.58 -16.38
CA TYR A 14 -11.58 2.97 -16.22
C TYR A 14 -12.70 3.99 -16.11
N LYS A 15 -13.76 3.85 -16.94
CA LYS A 15 -14.91 4.76 -16.91
C LYS A 15 -15.58 4.80 -15.54
N GLU A 16 -15.73 3.66 -14.90
CA GLU A 16 -16.35 3.55 -13.56
C GLU A 16 -15.34 3.97 -12.47
N LEU A 17 -14.07 3.57 -12.62
CA LEU A 17 -13.01 3.93 -11.70
C LEU A 17 -12.89 5.46 -11.53
N PHE A 18 -12.96 6.22 -12.63
CA PHE A 18 -12.87 7.67 -12.59
C PHE A 18 -14.13 8.33 -12.02
N LYS A 19 -15.30 7.73 -12.20
CA LYS A 19 -16.53 8.18 -11.48
C LYS A 19 -16.41 7.96 -9.98
N ILE A 20 -15.89 6.79 -9.57
CA ILE A 20 -15.69 6.46 -8.16
C ILE A 20 -14.64 7.41 -7.55
N SER A 21 -13.62 7.81 -8.29
CA SER A 21 -12.61 8.79 -7.79
C SER A 21 -13.23 10.14 -7.45
N LYS A 22 -14.10 10.66 -8.33
CA LYS A 22 -14.85 11.90 -8.07
C LYS A 22 -15.84 11.75 -6.91
N LEU A 23 -16.51 10.61 -6.84
CA LEU A 23 -17.40 10.31 -5.73
C LEU A 23 -16.65 10.26 -4.40
N ALA A 24 -15.49 9.58 -4.34
CA ALA A 24 -14.67 9.51 -3.13
C ALA A 24 -14.32 10.92 -2.61
N GLU A 25 -13.91 11.82 -3.50
CA GLU A 25 -13.68 13.22 -3.14
C GLU A 25 -14.94 13.90 -2.62
N SER A 26 -16.08 13.76 -3.29
CA SER A 26 -17.33 14.42 -2.94
C SER A 26 -17.91 13.96 -1.61
N ILE A 27 -17.70 12.70 -1.23
CA ILE A 27 -18.12 12.14 0.06
C ILE A 27 -17.04 12.26 1.16
N GLY A 28 -15.96 13.03 0.90
CA GLY A 28 -15.01 13.47 1.90
C GLY A 28 -13.85 12.55 2.19
N TYR A 29 -13.52 11.62 1.31
CA TYR A 29 -12.24 10.92 1.38
C TYR A 29 -11.09 11.91 1.14
N ASN A 30 -9.99 11.70 1.84
CA ASN A 30 -8.82 12.57 1.79
C ASN A 30 -7.73 12.05 0.85
N GLN A 31 -7.74 10.74 0.58
CA GLN A 31 -6.71 10.09 -0.22
C GLN A 31 -7.27 8.96 -1.09
N ILE A 32 -6.79 8.89 -2.33
CA ILE A 32 -6.91 7.70 -3.19
C ILE A 32 -5.54 7.08 -3.32
N SER A 33 -5.42 5.78 -3.04
CA SER A 33 -4.19 5.03 -3.24
C SER A 33 -4.36 4.07 -4.42
N VAL A 34 -3.47 4.17 -5.41
CA VAL A 34 -3.57 3.39 -6.65
C VAL A 34 -2.58 2.23 -6.62
N PRO A 35 -3.05 0.97 -6.54
CA PRO A 35 -2.16 -0.20 -6.57
C PRO A 35 -1.62 -0.47 -7.97
N GLU A 36 -0.43 -1.12 -8.04
CA GLU A 36 0.13 -1.67 -9.26
C GLU A 36 0.81 -3.00 -8.96
N ILE A 37 0.39 -4.06 -9.67
CA ILE A 37 1.04 -5.39 -9.57
C ILE A 37 1.39 -5.87 -10.98
N TRP A 38 0.41 -6.40 -11.73
CA TRP A 38 0.55 -6.87 -13.13
C TRP A 38 -0.66 -6.47 -14.00
N GLY A 39 -1.43 -5.50 -13.54
CA GLY A 39 -2.58 -4.96 -14.26
C GLY A 39 -2.21 -3.71 -15.06
N HIS A 40 -3.05 -2.70 -14.96
CA HIS A 40 -2.85 -1.44 -15.67
C HIS A 40 -1.75 -0.58 -15.03
N ASP A 41 -1.06 0.21 -15.86
CA ASP A 41 -0.06 1.18 -15.40
C ASP A 41 -0.69 2.20 -14.45
N GLN A 42 -0.12 2.32 -13.27
CA GLN A 42 -0.65 3.22 -12.25
C GLN A 42 -0.37 4.70 -12.57
N VAL A 43 0.73 5.04 -13.26
CA VAL A 43 1.07 6.44 -13.56
C VAL A 43 0.01 7.09 -14.43
N SER A 44 -0.45 6.37 -15.47
CA SER A 44 -1.55 6.81 -16.34
C SER A 44 -2.85 7.00 -15.53
N THR A 45 -3.13 6.08 -14.62
CA THR A 45 -4.31 6.11 -13.76
C THR A 45 -4.24 7.28 -12.77
N ILE A 46 -3.12 7.44 -12.06
CA ILE A 46 -2.87 8.54 -11.11
C ILE A 46 -2.96 9.90 -11.81
N THR A 47 -2.32 10.03 -12.99
CA THR A 47 -2.37 11.26 -13.76
C THR A 47 -3.80 11.66 -14.07
N THR A 48 -4.62 10.71 -14.50
CA THR A 48 -6.03 10.97 -14.82
C THR A 48 -6.82 11.35 -13.57
N MET A 49 -6.66 10.62 -12.44
CA MET A 49 -7.34 10.93 -11.18
C MET A 49 -6.99 12.32 -10.66
N LEU A 50 -5.70 12.70 -10.69
CA LEU A 50 -5.25 14.03 -10.26
C LEU A 50 -5.85 15.16 -11.10
N ASN A 51 -6.08 14.93 -12.41
CA ASN A 51 -6.72 15.92 -13.29
C ASN A 51 -8.25 15.95 -13.15
N LEU A 52 -8.88 14.89 -12.69
CA LEU A 52 -10.34 14.80 -12.52
C LEU A 52 -10.82 15.25 -11.13
N THR A 53 -9.92 15.42 -10.19
CA THR A 53 -10.18 15.80 -8.79
C THR A 53 -9.47 17.09 -8.44
N GLU A 54 -9.93 17.81 -7.41
CA GLU A 54 -9.42 19.13 -7.05
C GLU A 54 -8.72 19.19 -5.69
N GLN A 55 -9.17 18.40 -4.71
CA GLN A 55 -8.72 18.46 -3.31
C GLN A 55 -8.07 17.16 -2.83
N ILE A 56 -8.57 16.01 -3.27
CA ILE A 56 -8.12 14.72 -2.79
C ILE A 56 -6.67 14.45 -3.17
N THR A 57 -5.90 13.92 -2.23
CA THR A 57 -4.54 13.45 -2.48
C THR A 57 -4.57 12.12 -3.23
N VAL A 58 -3.68 11.92 -4.18
CA VAL A 58 -3.53 10.61 -4.86
C VAL A 58 -2.13 10.07 -4.60
N SER A 59 -2.05 8.80 -4.21
CA SER A 59 -0.79 8.12 -3.96
C SER A 59 -0.61 6.87 -4.83
N SER A 60 0.64 6.52 -5.11
CA SER A 60 0.94 5.14 -5.52
C SER A 60 0.83 4.20 -4.30
N GLY A 61 0.19 3.06 -4.46
CA GLY A 61 -0.03 2.11 -3.37
C GLY A 61 0.25 0.64 -3.72
N ILE A 62 1.43 0.30 -4.21
CA ILE A 62 2.72 1.00 -4.24
C ILE A 62 3.33 0.98 -5.66
N MET A 63 4.27 1.87 -5.94
CA MET A 63 5.12 1.78 -7.12
C MET A 63 6.28 0.83 -6.84
N ASN A 64 6.43 -0.17 -7.72
CA ASN A 64 7.47 -1.19 -7.55
C ASN A 64 8.86 -0.63 -7.89
N MET A 65 9.80 -0.70 -6.95
CA MET A 65 11.18 -0.21 -7.12
C MET A 65 12.00 -1.01 -8.15
N TYR A 66 11.56 -2.20 -8.56
CA TYR A 66 12.24 -3.00 -9.58
C TYR A 66 11.69 -2.79 -11.00
N SER A 67 10.53 -2.15 -11.13
CA SER A 67 9.90 -1.91 -12.45
C SER A 67 10.43 -0.67 -13.16
N ARG A 68 10.96 0.29 -12.40
CA ARG A 68 11.41 1.60 -12.89
C ARG A 68 12.76 1.98 -12.28
N THR A 69 13.56 2.79 -12.98
CA THR A 69 14.77 3.35 -12.40
C THR A 69 14.44 4.46 -11.38
N PRO A 70 15.27 4.67 -10.34
CA PRO A 70 15.02 5.73 -9.35
C PRO A 70 14.97 7.13 -9.99
N ALA A 71 15.76 7.37 -11.04
CA ALA A 71 15.73 8.63 -11.78
C ALA A 71 14.36 8.85 -12.48
N LEU A 72 13.83 7.82 -13.16
CA LEU A 72 12.50 7.91 -13.79
C LEU A 72 11.41 8.09 -12.73
N VAL A 73 11.50 7.42 -11.58
CA VAL A 73 10.54 7.60 -10.48
C VAL A 73 10.58 9.03 -9.94
N ALA A 74 11.75 9.61 -9.75
CA ALA A 74 11.86 11.01 -9.31
C ALA A 74 11.25 11.99 -10.33
N MET A 75 11.51 11.80 -11.62
CA MET A 75 10.91 12.62 -12.70
C MET A 75 9.38 12.48 -12.71
N THR A 76 8.87 11.25 -12.61
CA THR A 76 7.43 10.98 -12.54
C THR A 76 6.80 11.64 -11.32
N ALA A 77 7.40 11.48 -10.15
CA ALA A 77 6.89 12.03 -8.90
C ALA A 77 6.86 13.56 -8.91
N ALA A 78 7.92 14.20 -9.39
CA ALA A 78 7.98 15.65 -9.57
C ALA A 78 6.91 16.16 -10.54
N SER A 79 6.72 15.48 -11.68
CA SER A 79 5.70 15.85 -12.68
C SER A 79 4.29 15.72 -12.11
N LEU A 80 3.98 14.61 -11.41
CA LEU A 80 2.68 14.41 -10.78
C LEU A 80 2.40 15.45 -9.69
N ALA A 81 3.41 15.80 -8.90
CA ALA A 81 3.29 16.84 -7.88
C ALA A 81 3.05 18.22 -8.48
N GLU A 82 3.76 18.56 -9.57
CA GLU A 82 3.57 19.84 -10.30
C GLU A 82 2.16 19.94 -10.89
N MET A 83 1.72 18.92 -11.63
CA MET A 83 0.40 18.86 -12.26
C MET A 83 -0.74 18.94 -11.22
N SER A 84 -0.55 18.39 -10.05
CA SER A 84 -1.55 18.33 -8.98
C SER A 84 -1.44 19.42 -7.93
N LYS A 85 -0.47 20.34 -8.05
CA LYS A 85 -0.16 21.35 -7.05
C LYS A 85 0.14 20.76 -5.66
N GLY A 86 0.95 19.70 -5.63
CA GLY A 86 1.41 19.04 -4.40
C GLY A 86 0.48 17.95 -3.83
N ARG A 87 -0.55 17.53 -4.56
CA ARG A 87 -1.48 16.47 -4.09
C ARG A 87 -1.03 15.04 -4.39
N PHE A 88 0.24 14.81 -4.74
CA PHE A 88 0.78 13.49 -4.99
C PHE A 88 1.66 12.99 -3.83
N ILE A 89 1.48 11.74 -3.42
CA ILE A 89 2.33 11.01 -2.47
C ILE A 89 2.95 9.81 -3.18
N LEU A 90 4.27 9.67 -3.08
CA LEU A 90 5.01 8.56 -3.66
C LEU A 90 5.07 7.38 -2.68
N GLY A 91 4.19 6.41 -2.85
CA GLY A 91 4.26 5.13 -2.15
C GLY A 91 5.15 4.14 -2.89
N LEU A 92 6.21 3.68 -2.26
CA LEU A 92 7.21 2.77 -2.81
C LEU A 92 7.17 1.41 -2.13
N GLY A 93 7.50 0.36 -2.87
CA GLY A 93 7.64 -0.99 -2.32
C GLY A 93 8.48 -1.91 -3.20
N LEU A 94 8.89 -3.04 -2.63
CA LEU A 94 9.73 -4.02 -3.32
C LEU A 94 8.92 -5.01 -4.14
N SER A 95 7.61 -5.14 -3.89
CA SER A 95 6.80 -6.27 -4.37
C SER A 95 7.34 -7.63 -3.88
N GLY A 96 6.83 -8.74 -4.42
CA GLY A 96 7.31 -10.08 -4.08
C GLY A 96 8.40 -10.57 -5.05
N PRO A 97 9.33 -11.44 -4.60
CA PRO A 97 10.39 -11.98 -5.46
C PRO A 97 9.87 -12.67 -6.72
N ARG A 98 8.68 -13.29 -6.65
CA ARG A 98 8.04 -13.95 -7.79
C ARG A 98 7.66 -12.95 -8.89
N VAL A 99 7.07 -11.82 -8.51
CA VAL A 99 6.69 -10.74 -9.43
C VAL A 99 7.94 -10.09 -10.02
N VAL A 100 8.92 -9.77 -9.18
CA VAL A 100 10.17 -9.13 -9.61
C VAL A 100 10.93 -9.98 -10.61
N ARG A 101 11.07 -11.28 -10.37
CA ARG A 101 11.76 -12.18 -11.29
C ARG A 101 10.93 -12.56 -12.50
N GLY A 102 9.67 -12.96 -12.27
CA GLY A 102 8.81 -13.54 -13.32
C GLY A 102 8.22 -12.51 -14.27
N LEU A 103 7.86 -11.32 -13.77
CA LEU A 103 7.25 -10.27 -14.60
C LEU A 103 8.27 -9.23 -15.07
N HIS A 104 9.14 -8.77 -14.17
CA HIS A 104 10.07 -7.69 -14.48
C HIS A 104 11.45 -8.17 -14.92
N GLY A 105 11.74 -9.48 -14.88
CA GLY A 105 13.03 -10.05 -15.28
C GLY A 105 14.22 -9.50 -14.48
N ARG A 106 14.00 -9.12 -13.21
CA ARG A 106 15.02 -8.52 -12.34
C ARG A 106 15.39 -9.46 -11.19
N ASP A 107 16.65 -9.37 -10.76
CA ASP A 107 17.12 -10.08 -9.58
C ASP A 107 16.58 -9.42 -8.29
N PHE A 108 16.01 -10.23 -7.41
CA PHE A 108 15.61 -9.80 -6.08
C PHE A 108 16.78 -10.03 -5.10
N LYS A 109 17.71 -9.08 -5.06
CA LYS A 109 18.95 -9.15 -4.25
C LYS A 109 19.02 -8.00 -3.25
N LYS A 110 19.57 -8.25 -2.05
CA LYS A 110 19.86 -7.24 -1.02
C LYS A 110 18.71 -6.21 -0.84
N PRO A 111 17.45 -6.63 -0.58
CA PRO A 111 16.28 -5.75 -0.66
C PRO A 111 16.35 -4.52 0.27
N ILE A 112 16.95 -4.64 1.43
CA ILE A 112 17.14 -3.51 2.37
C ILE A 112 18.10 -2.46 1.78
N THR A 113 19.23 -2.90 1.24
CA THR A 113 20.22 -2.01 0.58
C THR A 113 19.58 -1.37 -0.66
N HIS A 114 18.88 -2.16 -1.47
CA HIS A 114 18.18 -1.66 -2.66
C HIS A 114 17.17 -0.56 -2.29
N THR A 115 16.34 -0.77 -1.26
CA THR A 115 15.39 0.24 -0.78
C THR A 115 16.12 1.52 -0.35
N ARG A 116 17.18 1.40 0.46
CA ARG A 116 17.93 2.55 0.97
C ARG A 116 18.53 3.39 -0.17
N GLU A 117 19.21 2.74 -1.09
CA GLU A 117 19.85 3.40 -2.23
C GLU A 117 18.85 4.00 -3.20
N PHE A 118 17.77 3.28 -3.49
CA PHE A 118 16.69 3.75 -4.37
C PHE A 118 16.04 5.02 -3.81
N VAL A 119 15.62 4.99 -2.55
CA VAL A 119 14.98 6.14 -1.89
C VAL A 119 15.96 7.32 -1.79
N LYS A 120 17.24 7.05 -1.49
CA LYS A 120 18.25 8.10 -1.46
C LYS A 120 18.34 8.84 -2.81
N VAL A 121 18.45 8.10 -3.91
CA VAL A 121 18.53 8.71 -5.26
C VAL A 121 17.26 9.50 -5.59
N VAL A 122 16.08 8.94 -5.30
CA VAL A 122 14.81 9.64 -5.53
C VAL A 122 14.76 10.94 -4.73
N ARG A 123 15.08 10.89 -3.44
CA ARG A 123 15.05 12.06 -2.55
C ARG A 123 16.08 13.12 -2.96
N ASP A 124 17.29 12.72 -3.31
CA ASP A 124 18.35 13.64 -3.77
C ASP A 124 17.91 14.36 -5.06
N LEU A 125 17.35 13.65 -6.02
CA LEU A 125 16.84 14.25 -7.25
C LEU A 125 15.67 15.22 -6.99
N LEU A 126 14.72 14.86 -6.13
CA LEU A 126 13.60 15.71 -5.77
C LEU A 126 14.03 16.96 -5.00
N SER A 127 15.02 16.85 -4.10
CA SER A 127 15.45 17.95 -3.23
C SER A 127 16.50 18.85 -3.89
N TYR A 128 17.47 18.26 -4.60
CA TYR A 128 18.65 18.98 -5.11
C TYR A 128 18.73 19.00 -6.64
N GLY A 129 17.82 18.32 -7.32
CA GLY A 129 17.81 18.16 -8.78
C GLY A 129 18.96 17.29 -9.31
N ARG A 130 19.79 16.70 -8.44
CA ARG A 130 20.92 15.82 -8.80
C ARG A 130 21.10 14.73 -7.76
N ALA A 131 21.62 13.59 -8.20
CA ALA A 131 22.01 12.51 -7.31
C ALA A 131 23.33 11.90 -7.80
N GLU A 132 24.13 11.43 -6.87
CA GLU A 132 25.34 10.66 -7.13
C GLU A 132 25.28 9.35 -6.35
N LEU A 133 25.56 8.26 -7.03
CA LEU A 133 25.59 6.92 -6.44
C LEU A 133 26.57 6.05 -7.22
N ASP A 134 27.35 5.25 -6.52
CA ASP A 134 28.09 4.11 -7.08
C ASP A 134 27.61 2.85 -6.36
N SER A 135 26.88 2.01 -7.06
CA SER A 135 26.14 0.87 -6.47
C SER A 135 26.23 -0.36 -7.36
N GLU A 136 26.48 -1.49 -6.72
CA GLU A 136 26.38 -2.82 -7.36
C GLU A 136 24.95 -3.12 -7.84
N LEU A 137 23.92 -2.57 -7.17
CA LEU A 137 22.51 -2.87 -7.44
C LEU A 137 21.86 -1.93 -8.45
N LEU A 138 22.18 -0.64 -8.40
CA LEU A 138 21.57 0.41 -9.20
C LEU A 138 22.50 1.00 -10.26
N GLY A 139 23.76 0.55 -10.27
CA GLY A 139 24.78 1.08 -11.17
C GLY A 139 25.36 2.43 -10.71
N LYS A 140 26.09 3.08 -11.61
CA LYS A 140 26.73 4.37 -11.32
C LYS A 140 25.89 5.50 -11.87
N LEU A 141 25.48 6.41 -11.00
CA LEU A 141 24.79 7.65 -11.34
C LEU A 141 25.74 8.82 -11.05
N SER A 142 26.03 9.64 -12.07
CA SER A 142 26.88 10.82 -11.92
C SER A 142 26.72 11.78 -13.09
N GLY A 143 27.00 13.07 -12.87
CA GLY A 143 27.14 14.08 -13.93
C GLY A 143 25.88 14.63 -14.52
N PHE A 144 24.70 14.12 -14.18
CA PHE A 144 23.42 14.61 -14.68
C PHE A 144 22.61 15.33 -13.60
N ARG A 145 21.76 16.26 -14.03
CA ARG A 145 20.76 16.90 -13.17
C ARG A 145 19.41 16.95 -13.90
N LEU A 146 18.35 17.09 -13.13
CA LEU A 146 17.04 17.41 -13.70
C LEU A 146 17.10 18.77 -14.41
N SER A 147 16.43 18.89 -15.56
CA SER A 147 16.36 20.15 -16.31
C SER A 147 15.41 21.18 -15.67
N PHE A 148 14.74 20.81 -14.59
CA PHE A 148 13.81 21.64 -13.85
C PHE A 148 14.04 21.47 -12.33
N LYS A 149 13.58 22.44 -11.54
CA LYS A 149 13.55 22.35 -10.08
C LYS A 149 12.14 21.95 -9.65
N PRO A 150 11.95 20.84 -8.90
CA PRO A 150 10.65 20.48 -8.36
C PRO A 150 10.09 21.61 -7.48
N SER A 151 8.84 22.02 -7.72
CA SER A 151 8.20 23.15 -7.02
C SER A 151 7.48 22.71 -5.74
N TYR A 152 7.18 21.41 -5.65
CA TYR A 152 6.43 20.83 -4.53
C TYR A 152 7.22 19.71 -3.86
N ASN A 153 7.11 19.64 -2.55
CA ASN A 153 7.61 18.49 -1.79
C ASN A 153 6.76 17.26 -2.14
N VAL A 154 7.41 16.12 -2.36
CA VAL A 154 6.77 14.82 -2.58
C VAL A 154 7.04 13.93 -1.37
N PRO A 155 6.05 13.67 -0.51
CA PRO A 155 6.22 12.70 0.57
C PRO A 155 6.49 11.30 0.01
N ILE A 156 7.45 10.59 0.62
CA ILE A 156 7.80 9.22 0.25
C ILE A 156 7.34 8.27 1.35
N HIS A 157 6.34 7.44 1.03
CA HIS A 157 5.88 6.38 1.93
C HIS A 157 6.41 5.03 1.49
N ILE A 158 6.76 4.15 2.41
CA ILE A 158 7.32 2.83 2.09
C ILE A 158 6.43 1.71 2.62
N ALA A 159 6.11 0.75 1.76
CA ALA A 159 5.49 -0.51 2.17
C ALA A 159 6.54 -1.44 2.78
N ALA A 160 6.34 -1.82 4.03
CA ALA A 160 7.23 -2.68 4.77
C ALA A 160 6.46 -3.62 5.70
N LEU A 161 6.79 -4.93 5.68
CA LEU A 161 6.17 -5.96 6.51
C LEU A 161 7.16 -6.62 7.47
N GLY A 162 8.42 -6.67 7.11
CA GLY A 162 9.47 -7.29 7.91
C GLY A 162 10.16 -6.29 8.86
N PRO A 163 10.63 -6.73 10.04
CA PRO A 163 11.18 -5.82 11.06
C PRO A 163 12.35 -4.97 10.57
N ARG A 164 13.25 -5.54 9.75
CA ARG A 164 14.39 -4.79 9.19
C ARG A 164 13.93 -3.69 8.21
N ASN A 165 12.92 -3.99 7.39
CA ASN A 165 12.41 -3.00 6.44
C ASN A 165 11.58 -1.92 7.14
N MET A 166 10.80 -2.28 8.17
CA MET A 166 10.09 -1.30 8.99
C MET A 166 11.07 -0.35 9.71
N LYS A 167 12.17 -0.89 10.28
CA LYS A 167 13.23 -0.06 10.85
C LYS A 167 13.82 0.90 9.82
N LEU A 168 14.19 0.39 8.62
CA LEU A 168 14.67 1.25 7.55
C LEU A 168 13.65 2.32 7.16
N THR A 169 12.38 1.94 7.06
CA THR A 169 11.29 2.87 6.72
C THR A 169 11.22 4.05 7.69
N SER A 170 11.33 3.80 9.00
CA SER A 170 11.35 4.87 10.01
C SER A 170 12.58 5.78 9.93
N GLU A 171 13.67 5.33 9.28
CA GLU A 171 14.90 6.12 9.11
C GLU A 171 14.88 7.03 7.88
N ILE A 172 14.20 6.61 6.80
CA ILE A 172 14.39 7.23 5.47
C ILE A 172 13.11 7.72 4.80
N ALA A 173 11.94 7.35 5.31
CA ALA A 173 10.65 7.68 4.70
C ALA A 173 9.89 8.79 5.47
N ASP A 174 8.87 9.34 4.83
CA ASP A 174 7.92 10.27 5.43
C ASP A 174 6.65 9.56 5.91
N GLY A 175 6.51 8.27 5.59
CA GLY A 175 5.40 7.44 6.05
C GLY A 175 5.58 5.95 5.79
N TRP A 176 4.71 5.15 6.43
CA TRP A 176 4.69 3.70 6.35
C TRP A 176 3.33 3.21 5.83
N ILE A 177 3.37 2.24 4.90
CA ILE A 177 2.20 1.59 4.30
C ILE A 177 2.17 0.13 4.73
N PRO A 178 1.61 -0.21 5.89
CA PRO A 178 1.35 -1.60 6.26
C PRO A 178 0.10 -2.15 5.57
N VAL A 179 0.00 -3.48 5.48
CA VAL A 179 -1.16 -4.17 4.91
C VAL A 179 -1.42 -5.47 5.66
N PHE A 180 -2.68 -5.83 5.85
CA PHE A 180 -3.15 -7.08 6.48
C PHE A 180 -2.62 -7.35 7.90
N MET A 181 -2.14 -6.35 8.60
CA MET A 181 -1.73 -6.49 10.00
C MET A 181 -2.94 -6.41 10.93
N SER A 182 -2.94 -7.21 11.98
CA SER A 182 -3.89 -7.03 13.08
C SER A 182 -3.67 -5.66 13.75
N LYS A 183 -4.70 -5.13 14.38
CA LYS A 183 -4.62 -3.86 15.10
C LYS A 183 -3.55 -3.90 16.20
N GLU A 184 -3.44 -5.03 16.91
CA GLU A 184 -2.45 -5.28 17.96
C GLU A 184 -1.03 -5.22 17.39
N SER A 185 -0.77 -6.02 16.33
CA SER A 185 0.53 -6.04 15.65
C SER A 185 0.88 -4.66 15.08
N LEU A 186 -0.10 -3.94 14.55
CA LEU A 186 0.11 -2.59 14.05
C LEU A 186 0.50 -1.62 15.17
N SER A 187 -0.20 -1.66 16.32
CA SER A 187 0.10 -0.84 17.51
C SER A 187 1.52 -1.08 18.02
N GLU A 188 1.90 -2.36 18.19
CA GLU A 188 3.24 -2.75 18.64
C GLU A 188 4.34 -2.26 17.69
N ASN A 189 4.12 -2.39 16.37
CA ASN A 189 5.10 -1.93 15.39
C ASN A 189 5.19 -0.40 15.32
N ILE A 190 4.09 0.34 15.48
CA ILE A 190 4.08 1.80 15.59
C ILE A 190 4.91 2.25 16.79
N GLU A 191 4.67 1.67 17.95
CA GLU A 191 5.41 2.00 19.17
C GLU A 191 6.89 1.66 19.02
N LYS A 192 7.21 0.50 18.47
CA LYS A 192 8.58 0.11 18.18
C LYS A 192 9.28 1.07 17.23
N MET A 193 8.60 1.52 16.16
CA MET A 193 9.17 2.51 15.24
C MET A 193 9.42 3.84 15.94
N ARG A 194 8.51 4.32 16.79
CA ARG A 194 8.65 5.56 17.55
C ARG A 194 9.80 5.53 18.54
N THR A 195 10.00 4.40 19.21
CA THR A 195 11.04 4.25 20.25
C THR A 195 12.42 3.94 19.69
N THR A 196 12.53 3.35 18.50
CA THR A 196 13.80 2.92 17.91
C THR A 196 14.29 3.77 16.74
N SER A 197 13.44 4.66 16.21
CA SER A 197 13.84 5.54 15.11
C SER A 197 14.86 6.57 15.56
N PRO A 198 15.92 6.81 14.76
CA PRO A 198 16.86 7.91 15.01
C PRO A 198 16.28 9.29 14.62
N THR A 199 15.12 9.32 13.94
CA THR A 199 14.47 10.53 13.46
C THR A 199 13.20 10.82 14.26
N ASN A 200 12.81 12.10 14.34
CA ASN A 200 11.51 12.48 14.90
C ASN A 200 10.40 12.03 13.95
N LEU A 201 9.46 11.22 14.47
CA LEU A 201 8.31 10.70 13.73
C LEU A 201 7.01 11.50 14.01
N GLU A 202 7.09 12.72 14.47
CA GLU A 202 5.91 13.55 14.77
C GLU A 202 4.99 13.74 13.55
N ASN A 203 5.58 13.97 12.37
CA ASN A 203 4.87 14.14 11.11
C ASN A 203 4.87 12.87 10.23
N PHE A 204 5.26 11.73 10.79
CA PHE A 204 5.35 10.48 10.06
C PHE A 204 3.96 9.89 9.82
N GLU A 205 3.59 9.68 8.56
CA GLU A 205 2.27 9.16 8.23
C GLU A 205 2.23 7.62 8.30
N ILE A 206 1.15 7.09 8.88
CA ILE A 206 0.89 5.65 8.98
C ILE A 206 -0.42 5.39 8.25
N THR A 207 -0.30 4.75 7.07
CA THR A 207 -1.39 4.62 6.10
C THR A 207 -1.67 3.14 5.78
N PRO A 208 -2.21 2.35 6.74
CA PRO A 208 -2.49 0.94 6.54
C PRO A 208 -3.57 0.73 5.48
N PHE A 209 -3.36 -0.26 4.61
CA PHE A 209 -4.43 -0.80 3.78
C PHE A 209 -5.26 -1.76 4.63
N ILE A 210 -6.52 -1.42 4.85
CA ILE A 210 -7.46 -2.17 5.66
C ILE A 210 -8.49 -2.83 4.76
N LEU A 211 -8.43 -4.16 4.67
CA LEU A 211 -9.40 -4.93 3.89
C LEU A 211 -10.77 -4.82 4.52
N SER A 212 -11.73 -4.29 3.78
CA SER A 212 -13.05 -3.92 4.31
C SER A 212 -14.18 -4.34 3.37
N ALA A 213 -15.29 -4.80 3.94
CA ALA A 213 -16.52 -5.09 3.19
C ALA A 213 -17.74 -4.94 4.11
N VAL A 214 -18.79 -4.26 3.64
CA VAL A 214 -20.08 -4.17 4.35
C VAL A 214 -20.80 -5.52 4.33
N GLY A 215 -21.34 -5.92 5.49
CA GLY A 215 -22.01 -7.20 5.74
C GLY A 215 -21.13 -8.19 6.51
N ASP A 216 -21.76 -9.22 7.07
CA ASP A 216 -21.11 -10.26 7.87
C ASP A 216 -21.57 -11.69 7.50
N ASP A 217 -22.33 -11.83 6.42
CA ASP A 217 -22.76 -13.13 5.91
C ASP A 217 -21.59 -13.94 5.33
N GLU A 218 -21.79 -15.24 5.15
CA GLU A 218 -20.76 -16.14 4.63
C GLU A 218 -20.25 -15.76 3.23
N LYS A 219 -21.02 -15.06 2.44
CA LYS A 219 -20.59 -14.58 1.13
C LYS A 219 -19.53 -13.49 1.29
N ILE A 220 -19.72 -12.55 2.21
CA ILE A 220 -18.74 -11.50 2.54
C ILE A 220 -17.48 -12.11 3.13
N LYS A 221 -17.64 -13.00 4.14
CA LYS A 221 -16.49 -13.69 4.75
C LYS A 221 -15.67 -14.46 3.72
N ASN A 222 -16.33 -15.16 2.79
CA ASN A 222 -15.64 -15.90 1.73
C ASN A 222 -14.90 -15.00 0.72
N LEU A 223 -15.38 -13.79 0.44
CA LEU A 223 -14.63 -12.80 -0.34
C LEU A 223 -13.36 -12.35 0.40
N LEU A 224 -13.47 -12.10 1.71
CA LEU A 224 -12.33 -11.72 2.56
C LEU A 224 -11.31 -12.88 2.67
N ARG A 225 -11.78 -14.13 2.93
CA ARG A 225 -10.93 -15.33 2.98
C ARG A 225 -10.18 -15.53 1.66
N ALA A 226 -10.85 -15.39 0.53
CA ALA A 226 -10.23 -15.55 -0.78
C ALA A 226 -9.14 -14.48 -1.02
N HIS A 227 -9.37 -13.25 -0.61
CA HIS A 227 -8.40 -12.17 -0.73
C HIS A 227 -7.16 -12.44 0.16
N LEU A 228 -7.36 -12.68 1.44
CA LEU A 228 -6.26 -12.94 2.38
C LEU A 228 -5.51 -14.24 2.05
N GLY A 229 -6.22 -15.32 1.75
CA GLY A 229 -5.62 -16.60 1.43
C GLY A 229 -4.77 -16.55 0.15
N TYR A 230 -5.17 -15.74 -0.83
CA TYR A 230 -4.35 -15.48 -2.01
C TYR A 230 -3.03 -14.79 -1.64
N TYR A 231 -3.06 -13.77 -0.78
CA TYR A 231 -1.83 -13.08 -0.35
C TYR A 231 -0.96 -13.96 0.54
N PHE A 232 -1.53 -14.63 1.54
CA PHE A 232 -0.77 -15.44 2.50
C PHE A 232 -0.21 -16.73 1.89
N GLY A 233 -0.89 -17.30 0.87
CA GLY A 233 -0.44 -18.52 0.19
C GLY A 233 0.28 -18.29 -1.14
N GLY A 234 -0.19 -17.31 -1.94
CA GLY A 234 0.20 -17.17 -3.35
C GLY A 234 1.22 -16.08 -3.65
N MET A 235 1.34 -15.05 -2.79
CA MET A 235 2.20 -13.89 -3.07
C MET A 235 3.61 -13.99 -2.48
N GLY A 236 4.07 -15.21 -2.18
CA GLY A 236 5.39 -15.48 -1.63
C GLY A 236 5.38 -15.51 -0.10
N THR A 237 6.57 -15.51 0.51
CA THR A 237 6.72 -15.78 1.94
C THR A 237 6.51 -14.57 2.84
N PHE A 238 6.58 -13.34 2.34
CA PHE A 238 6.57 -12.13 3.19
C PHE A 238 5.27 -11.96 3.97
N TYR A 239 4.13 -12.20 3.32
CA TYR A 239 2.81 -12.12 3.96
C TYR A 239 2.60 -13.30 4.90
N ASN A 240 3.06 -14.49 4.53
CA ASN A 240 3.00 -15.68 5.36
C ASN A 240 3.82 -15.50 6.65
N GLU A 241 5.07 -15.05 6.54
CA GLU A 241 5.92 -14.75 7.68
C GLU A 241 5.35 -13.62 8.58
N MET A 242 4.63 -12.68 8.01
CA MET A 242 3.91 -11.68 8.80
C MET A 242 2.77 -12.31 9.58
N LEU A 243 2.00 -13.21 8.96
CA LEU A 243 0.91 -13.94 9.62
C LEU A 243 1.42 -14.77 10.80
N LYS A 244 2.56 -15.46 10.65
CA LYS A 244 3.24 -16.18 11.76
C LYS A 244 3.57 -15.24 12.92
N ARG A 245 4.13 -14.07 12.64
CA ARG A 245 4.43 -13.08 13.70
C ARG A 245 3.19 -12.52 14.41
N MET A 246 2.01 -12.67 13.83
CA MET A 246 0.73 -12.34 14.48
C MET A 246 0.16 -13.48 15.32
N GLY A 247 0.90 -14.60 15.46
CA GLY A 247 0.50 -15.76 16.28
C GLY A 247 -0.32 -16.81 15.53
N PHE A 248 -0.31 -16.81 14.20
CA PHE A 248 -1.03 -17.77 13.34
C PHE A 248 -0.06 -18.68 12.58
N GLU A 249 0.93 -19.27 13.28
CA GLU A 249 1.98 -20.09 12.65
C GLU A 249 1.39 -21.35 11.98
N SER A 250 0.50 -22.05 12.67
CA SER A 250 -0.14 -23.27 12.16
C SER A 250 -0.96 -23.00 10.90
N GLU A 251 -1.80 -21.97 10.95
CA GLU A 251 -2.66 -21.55 9.84
C GLU A 251 -1.83 -21.04 8.66
N ALA A 252 -0.76 -20.31 8.93
CA ALA A 252 0.15 -19.82 7.89
C ALA A 252 0.81 -20.97 7.13
N ASP A 253 1.26 -22.00 7.84
CA ASP A 253 1.85 -23.20 7.23
C ASP A 253 0.80 -24.02 6.47
N GLU A 254 -0.40 -24.18 7.01
CA GLU A 254 -1.51 -24.86 6.34
C GLU A 254 -1.90 -24.15 5.02
N ILE A 255 -2.11 -22.83 5.06
CA ILE A 255 -2.44 -22.02 3.89
C ILE A 255 -1.38 -22.16 2.80
N MET A 256 -0.10 -22.02 3.17
CA MET A 256 1.02 -22.14 2.24
C MET A 256 1.10 -23.53 1.61
N ASN A 257 0.99 -24.58 2.41
CA ASN A 257 1.05 -25.96 1.95
C ASN A 257 -0.09 -26.30 0.98
N LYS A 258 -1.32 -25.92 1.30
CA LYS A 258 -2.48 -26.12 0.43
C LYS A 258 -2.32 -25.37 -0.88
N PHE A 259 -1.90 -24.12 -0.82
CA PHE A 259 -1.71 -23.30 -2.01
C PHE A 259 -0.62 -23.87 -2.94
N GLN A 260 0.51 -24.34 -2.38
CA GLN A 260 1.60 -24.96 -3.13
C GLN A 260 1.19 -26.29 -3.80
N LYS A 261 0.27 -27.03 -3.19
CA LYS A 261 -0.32 -28.27 -3.76
C LYS A 261 -1.43 -28.00 -4.79
N GLY A 262 -1.76 -26.74 -5.06
CA GLY A 262 -2.85 -26.36 -5.97
C GLY A 262 -4.24 -26.40 -5.35
N ASP A 263 -4.36 -26.73 -4.05
CA ASP A 263 -5.63 -26.67 -3.31
C ASP A 263 -5.91 -25.22 -2.85
N VAL A 264 -6.25 -24.39 -3.84
CA VAL A 264 -6.51 -22.96 -3.63
C VAL A 264 -7.75 -22.75 -2.74
N ASN A 265 -8.80 -23.53 -2.95
CA ASN A 265 -10.02 -23.43 -2.16
C ASN A 265 -9.79 -23.87 -0.70
N GLY A 266 -9.03 -24.93 -0.48
CA GLY A 266 -8.63 -25.34 0.85
C GLY A 266 -7.74 -24.32 1.55
N ALA A 267 -6.84 -23.64 0.81
CA ALA A 267 -6.05 -22.53 1.35
C ALA A 267 -6.93 -21.35 1.80
N TYR A 268 -7.98 -21.03 1.03
CA TYR A 268 -8.94 -19.97 1.42
C TYR A 268 -9.76 -20.38 2.64
N ALA A 269 -10.20 -21.63 2.72
CA ALA A 269 -10.95 -22.16 3.85
C ALA A 269 -10.13 -22.24 5.16
N ALA A 270 -8.80 -22.29 5.07
CA ALA A 270 -7.90 -22.26 6.22
C ALA A 270 -7.78 -20.85 6.86
N ILE A 271 -8.32 -19.80 6.23
CA ILE A 271 -8.47 -18.48 6.86
C ILE A 271 -9.62 -18.56 7.87
N THR A 272 -9.31 -18.49 9.15
CA THR A 272 -10.27 -18.59 10.25
C THR A 272 -11.07 -17.29 10.43
N ASP A 273 -12.20 -17.37 11.11
CA ASP A 273 -12.99 -16.17 11.47
C ASP A 273 -12.18 -15.26 12.42
N GLU A 274 -11.36 -15.81 13.30
CA GLU A 274 -10.47 -15.04 14.15
C GLU A 274 -9.49 -14.20 13.32
N MET A 275 -8.88 -14.78 12.28
CA MET A 275 -8.01 -14.04 11.37
C MET A 275 -8.76 -12.90 10.67
N LEU A 276 -10.00 -13.14 10.21
CA LEU A 276 -10.84 -12.11 9.60
C LEU A 276 -11.09 -10.97 10.58
N HIS A 277 -11.53 -11.27 11.81
CA HIS A 277 -11.83 -10.25 12.82
C HIS A 277 -10.59 -9.45 13.24
N LYS A 278 -9.40 -10.05 13.21
CA LYS A 278 -8.15 -9.36 13.56
C LYS A 278 -7.59 -8.48 12.43
N THR A 279 -7.81 -8.87 11.17
CA THR A 279 -7.13 -8.23 10.02
C THR A 279 -8.05 -7.42 9.10
N CYS A 280 -9.37 -7.56 9.23
CA CYS A 280 -10.36 -6.92 8.36
C CYS A 280 -11.34 -6.04 9.15
N VAL A 281 -11.94 -5.08 8.45
CA VAL A 281 -13.07 -4.29 8.95
C VAL A 281 -14.30 -4.63 8.13
N PHE A 282 -15.20 -5.42 8.71
CA PHE A 282 -16.45 -5.85 8.07
C PHE A 282 -17.58 -5.93 9.09
N GLY A 283 -18.81 -6.00 8.64
CA GLY A 283 -20.03 -6.06 9.45
C GLY A 283 -21.05 -4.98 9.09
N GLU A 284 -21.89 -4.64 10.07
CA GLU A 284 -22.83 -3.54 9.92
C GLU A 284 -22.10 -2.17 9.86
N PRO A 285 -22.68 -1.17 9.16
CA PRO A 285 -22.04 0.14 8.99
C PRO A 285 -21.61 0.84 10.29
N SER A 286 -22.40 0.75 11.36
CA SER A 286 -22.03 1.30 12.68
C SER A 286 -20.76 0.67 13.24
N ASP A 287 -20.73 -0.67 13.26
CA ASP A 287 -19.63 -1.44 13.81
C ASP A 287 -18.34 -1.23 13.02
N MET A 288 -18.47 -1.08 11.69
CA MET A 288 -17.32 -0.79 10.83
C MET A 288 -16.71 0.58 11.14
N ARG A 289 -17.53 1.59 11.38
CA ARG A 289 -17.04 2.93 11.79
C ARG A 289 -16.35 2.88 13.15
N ASP A 290 -16.93 2.21 14.13
CA ASP A 290 -16.35 2.05 15.48
C ASP A 290 -15.02 1.28 15.43
N LYS A 291 -14.95 0.22 14.60
CA LYS A 291 -13.70 -0.50 14.36
C LYS A 291 -12.63 0.42 13.74
N LEU A 292 -13.00 1.26 12.78
CA LEU A 292 -12.06 2.19 12.15
C LEU A 292 -11.55 3.25 13.12
N GLU A 293 -12.38 3.77 14.02
CA GLU A 293 -11.96 4.73 15.05
C GLU A 293 -10.85 4.16 15.95
N ASN A 294 -10.87 2.85 16.21
CA ASN A 294 -9.83 2.22 17.01
C ASN A 294 -8.46 2.21 16.32
N TYR A 295 -8.38 2.31 15.00
CA TYR A 295 -7.09 2.48 14.30
C TYR A 295 -6.48 3.87 14.55
N TYR A 296 -7.28 4.92 14.58
CA TYR A 296 -6.76 6.27 14.95
C TYR A 296 -6.22 6.32 16.38
N LYS A 297 -6.87 5.63 17.32
CA LYS A 297 -6.43 5.59 18.74
C LYS A 297 -5.04 4.97 18.93
N ILE A 298 -4.61 4.08 18.03
CA ILE A 298 -3.27 3.49 18.06
C ILE A 298 -2.23 4.26 17.24
N GLY A 299 -2.61 5.39 16.64
CA GLY A 299 -1.70 6.28 15.93
C GLY A 299 -1.68 6.14 14.41
N VAL A 300 -2.66 5.44 13.81
CA VAL A 300 -2.88 5.49 12.35
C VAL A 300 -3.31 6.90 11.95
N THR A 301 -2.70 7.45 10.90
CA THR A 301 -2.99 8.81 10.43
C THR A 301 -4.05 8.83 9.33
N THR A 302 -3.97 7.89 8.39
CA THR A 302 -4.88 7.80 7.25
C THR A 302 -5.10 6.32 6.89
N PRO A 303 -6.11 5.66 7.46
CA PRO A 303 -6.47 4.31 7.06
C PRO A 303 -6.97 4.31 5.60
N ILE A 304 -6.47 3.38 4.78
CA ILE A 304 -6.83 3.21 3.37
C ILE A 304 -7.79 2.03 3.26
N ILE A 305 -9.05 2.30 3.00
CA ILE A 305 -10.08 1.27 2.80
C ILE A 305 -9.80 0.53 1.50
N SER A 306 -9.63 -0.78 1.59
CA SER A 306 -9.41 -1.67 0.45
C SER A 306 -10.54 -2.69 0.38
N VAL A 307 -11.22 -2.79 -0.75
CA VAL A 307 -12.27 -3.80 -0.95
C VAL A 307 -11.67 -5.11 -1.47
N PRO A 308 -12.25 -6.28 -1.12
CA PRO A 308 -11.77 -7.55 -1.63
C PRO A 308 -11.79 -7.59 -3.17
N PHE A 309 -10.76 -8.18 -3.77
CA PHE A 309 -10.83 -8.51 -5.19
C PHE A 309 -12.01 -9.46 -5.42
N ARG A 310 -12.72 -9.34 -6.55
CA ARG A 310 -14.01 -10.03 -6.84
C ARG A 310 -15.22 -9.52 -6.03
N ALA A 311 -15.11 -8.47 -5.22
CA ALA A 311 -16.30 -7.80 -4.71
C ALA A 311 -17.13 -7.26 -5.88
N SER A 312 -18.46 -7.43 -5.81
CA SER A 312 -19.32 -6.80 -6.81
C SER A 312 -19.24 -5.28 -6.73
N PRO A 313 -19.52 -4.54 -7.81
CA PRO A 313 -19.55 -3.08 -7.77
C PRO A 313 -20.48 -2.53 -6.67
N LYS A 314 -21.57 -3.24 -6.37
CA LYS A 314 -22.48 -2.88 -5.27
C LYS A 314 -21.78 -2.99 -3.90
N ILE A 315 -21.13 -4.12 -3.59
CA ILE A 315 -20.40 -4.30 -2.32
C ILE A 315 -19.29 -3.25 -2.19
N ALA A 316 -18.56 -2.99 -3.25
CA ALA A 316 -17.51 -1.97 -3.25
C ALA A 316 -18.09 -0.58 -2.94
N MET A 317 -19.16 -0.19 -3.62
CA MET A 317 -19.80 1.10 -3.43
C MET A 317 -20.41 1.22 -2.03
N ASP A 318 -21.18 0.22 -1.58
CA ASP A 318 -21.79 0.22 -0.25
C ASP A 318 -20.72 0.33 0.84
N THR A 319 -19.56 -0.36 0.68
CA THR A 319 -18.44 -0.27 1.61
C THR A 319 -17.82 1.15 1.65
N LEU A 320 -17.65 1.78 0.49
CA LEU A 320 -17.14 3.17 0.46
C LEU A 320 -18.12 4.13 1.15
N MET A 321 -19.41 3.97 0.93
CA MET A 321 -20.44 4.84 1.52
C MET A 321 -20.51 4.74 3.05
N VAL A 322 -20.08 3.60 3.64
CA VAL A 322 -20.03 3.45 5.12
C VAL A 322 -19.15 4.53 5.75
N PHE A 323 -18.04 4.87 5.12
CA PHE A 323 -17.02 5.76 5.70
C PHE A 323 -17.05 7.17 5.12
N GLY A 324 -17.83 7.41 4.08
CA GLY A 324 -18.04 8.74 3.51
C GLY A 324 -18.79 9.68 4.47
N LYS A 325 -18.59 10.97 4.33
CA LYS A 325 -19.44 11.97 4.99
C LYS A 325 -20.86 11.88 4.42
N GLN A 326 -21.81 11.78 5.31
CA GLN A 326 -23.25 11.87 4.96
C GLN A 326 -23.64 13.32 4.70
#